data_36338fb0c787c1ec17fe77138f28aa7d
#
_entry.id   36338fb0c787c1ec17fe77138f28aa7d
#
_cell.length_a   1.000
_cell.length_b   1.000
_cell.length_c   1.000
_cell.angle_alpha   90.00
_cell.angle_beta   90.00
_cell.angle_gamma   90.00
#
_symmetry.space_group_name_H-M   'P 1'
#
loop_
_entity.id
_entity.type
_entity.pdbx_description
1 polymer ?
#
loop_
_entity_poly.entity_id
_entity_poly.type
_entity_poly.pdbx_seq_one_letter_code
_entity_poly.pdbx_strand_id
1 'polypeptide(L)'
;MDMAQSMGFSVHPLKEEALLTAAEAPEGMLVVVGGDGSLLRQVPAALRTGMPLWGVHGGTVGFLTESTEETFAKDLQSVQTGAYTLEARQLLMCRFPSETGEPPMYCLNDALLYKRTLSGVARIHIRLDGEEAGVVSGDGVIVSSPTGSTAYSLSCGGPVLTRNTDALVVTPVCPHNLHMRPVVAPFRSRVELYSDDPCVAVA
;
A
#
# COMPACT_ATOMS: atom_id res chain seq x y z
N MET A 1 23.47 -10.63 7.27
CA MET A 1 23.55 -11.94 6.62
C MET A 1 24.23 -12.97 7.54
N ASP A 2 25.40 -12.70 8.01
CA ASP A 2 26.21 -13.67 8.79
C ASP A 2 25.51 -14.18 10.06
N MET A 3 24.79 -13.31 10.77
CA MET A 3 24.06 -13.68 11.98
C MET A 3 22.94 -14.71 11.68
N ALA A 4 22.13 -14.48 10.67
CA ALA A 4 21.04 -15.41 10.32
C ALA A 4 21.59 -16.76 9.87
N GLN A 5 22.68 -16.77 9.10
CA GLN A 5 23.36 -18.00 8.69
C GLN A 5 23.92 -18.77 9.89
N SER A 6 24.51 -18.07 10.87
CA SER A 6 25.00 -18.71 12.10
C SER A 6 23.89 -19.33 12.96
N MET A 7 22.67 -18.86 12.81
CA MET A 7 21.46 -19.41 13.45
C MET A 7 20.78 -20.52 12.63
N GLY A 8 21.38 -20.95 11.52
CA GLY A 8 20.89 -22.06 10.71
C GLY A 8 19.87 -21.67 9.62
N PHE A 9 19.66 -20.38 9.37
CA PHE A 9 18.82 -19.93 8.25
C PHE A 9 19.58 -19.98 6.93
N SER A 10 18.90 -20.42 5.88
CA SER A 10 19.38 -20.25 4.51
C SER A 10 19.05 -18.83 4.05
N VAL A 11 20.07 -17.99 3.86
CA VAL A 11 19.88 -16.57 3.51
C VAL A 11 20.32 -16.34 2.06
N HIS A 12 19.37 -15.92 1.25
CA HIS A 12 19.58 -15.60 -0.16
C HIS A 12 19.35 -14.10 -0.37
N PRO A 13 20.41 -13.30 -0.61
CA PRO A 13 20.23 -11.91 -0.99
C PRO A 13 19.57 -11.86 -2.37
N LEU A 14 18.38 -11.29 -2.43
CA LEU A 14 17.60 -11.19 -3.65
C LEU A 14 17.68 -9.77 -4.18
N LYS A 15 17.97 -9.64 -5.46
CA LYS A 15 17.66 -8.42 -6.21
C LYS A 15 16.19 -8.49 -6.62
N GLU A 16 15.53 -7.35 -6.69
CA GLU A 16 14.11 -7.24 -7.05
C GLU A 16 13.76 -8.02 -8.34
N GLU A 17 14.65 -7.98 -9.34
CA GLU A 17 14.52 -8.71 -10.60
C GLU A 17 14.51 -10.25 -10.42
N ALA A 18 15.28 -10.78 -9.49
CA ALA A 18 15.36 -12.23 -9.27
C ALA A 18 14.06 -12.81 -8.71
N LEU A 19 13.34 -12.05 -7.86
CA LEU A 19 12.02 -12.44 -7.34
C LEU A 19 10.92 -12.41 -8.42
N LEU A 20 11.08 -11.59 -9.45
CA LEU A 20 10.12 -11.47 -10.54
C LEU A 20 10.06 -12.73 -11.43
N THR A 21 11.13 -13.50 -11.47
CA THR A 21 11.30 -14.67 -12.36
C THR A 21 11.21 -16.02 -11.64
N ALA A 22 11.05 -16.06 -10.31
CA ALA A 22 10.94 -17.30 -9.56
C ALA A 22 9.66 -18.05 -9.94
N ALA A 23 9.80 -19.21 -10.57
CA ALA A 23 8.68 -20.05 -11.00
C ALA A 23 7.96 -20.76 -9.84
N GLU A 24 8.67 -20.99 -8.73
CA GLU A 24 8.14 -21.53 -7.48
C GLU A 24 8.59 -20.65 -6.31
N ALA A 25 7.65 -20.30 -5.44
CA ALA A 25 7.98 -19.54 -4.24
C ALA A 25 8.74 -20.45 -3.26
N PRO A 26 9.94 -20.08 -2.82
CA PRO A 26 10.62 -20.83 -1.77
C PRO A 26 9.83 -20.72 -0.46
N GLU A 27 9.83 -21.77 0.36
CA GLU A 27 9.37 -21.64 1.74
C GLU A 27 10.24 -20.63 2.48
N GLY A 28 9.62 -19.66 3.14
CA GLY A 28 10.37 -18.65 3.88
C GLY A 28 9.64 -17.34 4.08
N MET A 29 10.41 -16.30 4.29
CA MET A 29 9.95 -14.95 4.57
C MET A 29 10.80 -13.94 3.79
N LEU A 30 10.19 -12.90 3.25
CA LEU A 30 10.88 -11.78 2.62
C LEU A 30 11.29 -10.77 3.70
N VAL A 31 12.58 -10.73 4.03
CA VAL A 31 13.13 -9.74 4.97
C VAL A 31 13.53 -8.49 4.19
N VAL A 32 12.89 -7.38 4.51
CA VAL A 32 13.13 -6.08 3.86
C VAL A 32 13.87 -5.16 4.82
N VAL A 33 15.13 -4.88 4.50
CA VAL A 33 15.93 -3.92 5.28
C VAL A 33 15.76 -2.53 4.69
N GLY A 34 15.12 -1.63 5.46
CA GLY A 34 14.83 -0.26 5.03
C GLY A 34 13.61 0.32 5.74
N GLY A 35 13.10 1.44 5.25
CA GLY A 35 11.87 2.06 5.75
C GLY A 35 10.61 1.52 5.06
N ASP A 36 9.46 2.10 5.44
CA ASP A 36 8.14 1.75 4.92
C ASP A 36 8.09 1.74 3.37
N GLY A 37 8.68 2.73 2.73
CA GLY A 37 8.74 2.78 1.26
C GLY A 37 9.51 1.62 0.62
N SER A 38 10.50 1.05 1.31
CA SER A 38 11.20 -0.16 0.84
C SER A 38 10.32 -1.39 0.97
N LEU A 39 9.55 -1.48 2.04
CA LEU A 39 8.59 -2.57 2.25
C LEU A 39 7.44 -2.50 1.23
N LEU A 40 6.88 -1.32 0.98
CA LEU A 40 5.82 -1.12 -0.01
C LEU A 40 6.22 -1.61 -1.41
N ARG A 41 7.45 -1.37 -1.83
CA ARG A 41 7.99 -1.86 -3.12
C ARG A 41 8.05 -3.39 -3.21
N GLN A 42 8.06 -4.11 -2.09
CA GLN A 42 8.10 -5.57 -2.07
C GLN A 42 6.72 -6.23 -2.00
N VAL A 43 5.64 -5.46 -1.85
CA VAL A 43 4.27 -6.00 -1.86
C VAL A 43 3.96 -6.81 -3.11
N PRO A 44 4.31 -6.38 -4.34
CA PRO A 44 4.09 -7.19 -5.53
C PRO A 44 4.87 -8.52 -5.52
N ALA A 45 6.09 -8.53 -4.97
CA ALA A 45 6.88 -9.75 -4.83
C ALA A 45 6.25 -10.71 -3.81
N ALA A 46 5.80 -10.20 -2.67
CA ALA A 46 5.09 -10.98 -1.66
C ALA A 46 3.82 -11.62 -2.22
N LEU A 47 3.03 -10.87 -3.01
CA LEU A 47 1.83 -11.39 -3.66
C LEU A 47 2.14 -12.52 -4.65
N ARG A 48 3.20 -12.39 -5.44
CA ARG A 48 3.59 -13.44 -6.40
C ARG A 48 4.12 -14.69 -5.75
N THR A 49 4.85 -14.54 -4.66
CA THR A 49 5.52 -15.66 -3.98
C THR A 49 4.69 -16.28 -2.87
N GLY A 50 3.66 -15.57 -2.38
CA GLY A 50 2.91 -15.97 -1.19
C GLY A 50 3.71 -15.85 0.12
N MET A 51 4.93 -15.28 0.06
CA MET A 51 5.80 -15.15 1.24
C MET A 51 5.39 -13.95 2.09
N PRO A 52 5.36 -14.08 3.43
CA PRO A 52 5.15 -12.94 4.32
C PRO A 52 6.32 -11.95 4.24
N LEU A 53 6.02 -10.67 4.46
CA LEU A 53 6.99 -9.58 4.54
C LEU A 53 7.36 -9.32 6.01
N TRP A 54 8.65 -9.14 6.26
CA TRP A 54 9.16 -8.69 7.56
C TRP A 54 10.07 -7.47 7.33
N GLY A 55 9.64 -6.31 7.82
CA GLY A 55 10.38 -5.06 7.73
C GLY A 55 11.35 -4.88 8.88
N VAL A 56 12.63 -4.65 8.56
CA VAL A 56 13.68 -4.30 9.52
C VAL A 56 14.17 -2.89 9.22
N HIS A 57 14.00 -1.98 10.18
CA HIS A 57 14.36 -0.57 10.01
C HIS A 57 15.79 -0.28 10.45
N GLY A 58 16.53 0.46 9.64
CA GLY A 58 17.89 0.92 9.94
C GLY A 58 17.99 2.27 10.65
N GLY A 59 16.86 2.81 11.16
CA GLY A 59 16.80 4.14 11.80
C GLY A 59 15.54 4.30 12.64
N THR A 60 14.74 5.36 12.42
CA THR A 60 13.48 5.58 13.12
C THR A 60 12.40 4.62 12.65
N VAL A 61 11.77 3.89 13.56
CA VAL A 61 10.71 2.90 13.25
C VAL A 61 9.57 3.57 12.47
N GLY A 62 9.17 2.93 11.36
CA GLY A 62 8.03 3.32 10.55
C GLY A 62 6.71 2.72 11.03
N PHE A 63 5.66 2.85 10.23
CA PHE A 63 4.36 2.25 10.50
C PHE A 63 4.25 0.78 10.06
N LEU A 64 5.13 0.35 9.15
CA LEU A 64 5.12 -0.98 8.53
C LEU A 64 6.30 -1.86 8.92
N THR A 65 7.36 -1.25 9.46
CA THR A 65 8.55 -1.99 9.90
C THR A 65 8.42 -2.32 11.38
N GLU A 66 8.70 -3.56 11.75
CA GLU A 66 8.46 -4.07 13.11
C GLU A 66 9.75 -4.29 13.91
N SER A 67 10.86 -4.51 13.24
CA SER A 67 12.17 -4.72 13.88
C SER A 67 13.13 -3.59 13.56
N THR A 68 14.08 -3.40 14.46
CA THR A 68 15.24 -2.53 14.25
C THR A 68 16.50 -3.36 14.15
N GLU A 69 17.63 -2.75 13.78
CA GLU A 69 18.94 -3.40 13.80
C GLU A 69 19.25 -3.98 15.19
N GLU A 70 18.87 -3.28 16.27
CA GLU A 70 19.11 -3.68 17.65
C GLU A 70 18.25 -4.87 18.08
N THR A 71 17.00 -4.93 17.60
CA THR A 71 16.06 -6.02 17.97
C THR A 71 16.17 -7.22 17.05
N PHE A 72 16.78 -7.08 15.88
CA PHE A 72 16.79 -8.08 14.81
C PHE A 72 17.23 -9.48 15.27
N ALA A 73 18.30 -9.56 16.09
CA ALA A 73 18.81 -10.84 16.58
C ALA A 73 17.78 -11.59 17.43
N LYS A 74 17.10 -10.87 18.32
CA LYS A 74 16.05 -11.41 19.18
C LYS A 74 14.83 -11.83 18.37
N ASP A 75 14.44 -11.00 17.41
CA ASP A 75 13.26 -11.25 16.58
C ASP A 75 13.50 -12.44 15.65
N LEU A 76 14.73 -12.57 15.12
CA LEU A 76 15.15 -13.74 14.33
C LEU A 76 15.07 -15.04 15.15
N GLN A 77 15.44 -15.00 16.44
CA GLN A 77 15.28 -16.14 17.34
C GLN A 77 13.80 -16.49 17.53
N SER A 78 12.92 -15.49 17.63
CA SER A 78 11.49 -15.71 17.70
C SER A 78 10.95 -16.37 16.43
N VAL A 79 11.43 -15.97 15.25
CA VAL A 79 11.09 -16.62 13.98
C VAL A 79 11.55 -18.08 13.98
N GLN A 80 12.79 -18.35 14.40
CA GLN A 80 13.34 -19.72 14.47
C GLN A 80 12.53 -20.65 15.36
N THR A 81 12.01 -20.14 16.45
CA THR A 81 11.21 -20.92 17.43
C THR A 81 9.72 -20.94 17.12
N GLY A 82 9.26 -20.27 16.06
CA GLY A 82 7.86 -20.13 15.72
C GLY A 82 7.09 -19.18 16.65
N ALA A 83 7.79 -18.39 17.48
CA ALA A 83 7.18 -17.45 18.42
C ALA A 83 6.91 -16.08 17.75
N TYR A 84 6.16 -16.10 16.67
CA TYR A 84 5.73 -14.90 15.94
C TYR A 84 4.28 -15.04 15.47
N THR A 85 3.67 -13.95 15.07
CA THR A 85 2.33 -13.91 14.48
C THR A 85 2.38 -13.28 13.09
N LEU A 86 1.54 -13.76 12.19
CA LEU A 86 1.33 -13.14 10.88
C LEU A 86 0.10 -12.25 10.93
N GLU A 87 0.24 -11.02 10.48
CA GLU A 87 -0.86 -10.09 10.34
C GLU A 87 -1.26 -9.99 8.85
N ALA A 88 -2.51 -10.29 8.56
CA ALA A 88 -3.05 -10.11 7.22
C ALA A 88 -3.40 -8.63 6.99
N ARG A 89 -3.00 -8.11 5.84
CA ARG A 89 -3.30 -6.74 5.41
C ARG A 89 -4.20 -6.75 4.18
N GLN A 90 -5.18 -5.88 4.16
CA GLN A 90 -6.05 -5.66 3.02
C GLN A 90 -5.32 -4.84 1.95
N LEU A 91 -5.47 -5.24 0.68
CA LEU A 91 -4.89 -4.56 -0.47
C LEU A 91 -6.00 -4.01 -1.36
N LEU A 92 -5.83 -2.80 -1.85
CA LEU A 92 -6.67 -2.27 -2.91
C LEU A 92 -6.24 -2.90 -4.24
N MET A 93 -7.21 -3.36 -5.02
CA MET A 93 -6.99 -3.79 -6.40
C MET A 93 -7.38 -2.66 -7.34
N CYS A 94 -6.41 -2.09 -8.04
CA CYS A 94 -6.59 -0.96 -8.92
C CYS A 94 -6.54 -1.38 -10.38
N ARG A 95 -7.50 -0.95 -11.18
CA ARG A 95 -7.54 -1.13 -12.63
C ARG A 95 -7.55 0.23 -13.31
N PHE A 96 -6.58 0.45 -14.17
CA PHE A 96 -6.53 1.64 -15.01
C PHE A 96 -7.03 1.28 -16.40
N PRO A 97 -7.85 2.15 -17.04
CA PRO A 97 -8.21 1.93 -18.43
C PRO A 97 -6.94 1.90 -19.28
N SER A 98 -6.67 0.78 -19.91
CA SER A 98 -5.53 0.58 -20.78
C SER A 98 -6.00 -0.13 -22.04
N GLU A 99 -5.59 0.37 -23.22
CA GLU A 99 -5.84 -0.28 -24.50
C GLU A 99 -5.11 -1.64 -24.59
N THR A 100 -4.07 -1.84 -23.78
CA THR A 100 -3.20 -3.01 -23.77
C THR A 100 -3.67 -4.13 -22.84
N GLY A 101 -4.74 -3.90 -22.07
CA GLY A 101 -5.27 -4.92 -21.13
C GLY A 101 -4.30 -5.27 -20.00
N GLU A 102 -3.61 -4.28 -19.47
CA GLU A 102 -2.66 -4.47 -18.37
C GLU A 102 -3.31 -5.13 -17.14
N PRO A 103 -2.55 -5.99 -16.42
CA PRO A 103 -3.05 -6.63 -15.21
C PRO A 103 -3.35 -5.58 -14.13
N PRO A 104 -4.25 -5.88 -13.18
CA PRO A 104 -4.53 -4.99 -12.08
C PRO A 104 -3.28 -4.77 -11.22
N MET A 105 -3.13 -3.57 -10.71
CA MET A 105 -2.11 -3.24 -9.70
C MET A 105 -2.69 -3.46 -8.30
N TYR A 106 -1.84 -3.82 -7.36
CA TYR A 106 -2.22 -3.96 -5.95
C TYR A 106 -1.42 -2.99 -5.11
N CYS A 107 -2.09 -2.22 -4.28
CA CYS A 107 -1.44 -1.30 -3.35
C CYS A 107 -1.86 -1.55 -1.91
N LEU A 108 -0.88 -1.46 -1.01
CA LEU A 108 -1.09 -1.62 0.42
C LEU A 108 -1.64 -0.34 1.04
N ASN A 109 -1.18 0.82 0.59
CA ASN A 109 -1.60 2.11 1.14
C ASN A 109 -2.80 2.68 0.40
N ASP A 110 -2.58 3.26 -0.77
CA ASP A 110 -3.58 4.06 -1.46
C ASP A 110 -3.38 4.07 -2.98
N ALA A 111 -4.44 4.43 -3.68
CA ALA A 111 -4.46 4.78 -5.08
C ALA A 111 -4.90 6.23 -5.23
N LEU A 112 -4.26 6.97 -6.12
CA LEU A 112 -4.47 8.40 -6.31
C LEU A 112 -4.81 8.70 -7.78
N LEU A 113 -5.89 9.44 -8.00
CA LEU A 113 -6.12 10.15 -9.26
C LEU A 113 -5.82 11.64 -9.03
N TYR A 114 -4.84 12.19 -9.75
CA TYR A 114 -4.31 13.53 -9.52
C TYR A 114 -4.26 14.33 -10.82
N LYS A 115 -4.49 15.65 -10.74
CA LYS A 115 -4.36 16.53 -11.89
C LYS A 115 -2.94 16.52 -12.45
N ARG A 116 -2.81 16.55 -13.75
CA ARG A 116 -1.51 16.51 -14.44
C ARG A 116 -0.79 17.86 -14.48
N THR A 117 -1.52 18.97 -14.31
CA THR A 117 -1.01 20.32 -14.41
C THR A 117 -0.92 20.99 -13.04
N LEU A 118 0.08 21.85 -12.83
CA LEU A 118 0.23 22.61 -11.58
C LEU A 118 -0.84 23.71 -11.44
N SER A 119 -1.33 24.25 -12.56
CA SER A 119 -2.35 25.29 -12.59
C SER A 119 -3.76 24.71 -12.74
N GLY A 120 -4.75 25.43 -12.24
CA GLY A 120 -6.16 25.04 -12.34
C GLY A 120 -6.54 23.92 -11.37
N VAL A 121 -7.72 23.39 -11.56
CA VAL A 121 -8.29 22.26 -10.79
C VAL A 121 -8.76 21.19 -11.76
N ALA A 122 -8.75 19.95 -11.33
CA ALA A 122 -9.44 18.87 -12.02
C ALA A 122 -10.83 18.65 -11.42
N ARG A 123 -11.78 18.30 -12.29
CA ARG A 123 -13.11 17.83 -11.89
C ARG A 123 -13.10 16.31 -11.93
N ILE A 124 -13.05 15.70 -10.76
CA ILE A 124 -12.99 14.25 -10.61
C ILE A 124 -14.34 13.76 -10.09
N HIS A 125 -14.98 12.93 -10.88
CA HIS A 125 -16.21 12.24 -10.54
C HIS A 125 -15.90 10.99 -9.74
N ILE A 126 -16.70 10.76 -8.71
CA ILE A 126 -16.58 9.60 -7.81
C ILE A 126 -17.86 8.79 -7.95
N ARG A 127 -17.73 7.51 -8.29
CA ARG A 127 -18.82 6.54 -8.17
C ARG A 127 -18.48 5.52 -7.10
N LEU A 128 -19.47 5.17 -6.31
CA LEU A 128 -19.38 4.14 -5.30
C LEU A 128 -20.45 3.07 -5.58
N ASP A 129 -20.01 1.85 -5.82
CA ASP A 129 -20.89 0.71 -6.14
C ASP A 129 -21.84 0.97 -7.33
N GLY A 130 -21.37 1.76 -8.30
CA GLY A 130 -22.11 2.13 -9.51
C GLY A 130 -22.97 3.38 -9.39
N GLU A 131 -23.14 3.93 -8.20
CA GLU A 131 -23.91 5.17 -7.95
C GLU A 131 -22.98 6.40 -7.89
N GLU A 132 -23.47 7.54 -8.36
CA GLU A 132 -22.74 8.80 -8.29
C GLU A 132 -22.64 9.25 -6.83
N ALA A 133 -21.41 9.31 -6.30
CA ALA A 133 -21.14 9.72 -4.92
C ALA A 133 -20.71 11.19 -4.78
N GLY A 134 -20.36 11.83 -5.90
CA GLY A 134 -20.04 13.25 -5.93
C GLY A 134 -18.97 13.64 -6.94
N VAL A 135 -18.69 14.94 -6.99
CA VAL A 135 -17.65 15.53 -7.87
C VAL A 135 -16.71 16.37 -7.02
N VAL A 136 -15.43 16.06 -7.09
CA VAL A 136 -14.35 16.83 -6.47
C VAL A 136 -13.79 17.80 -7.51
N SER A 137 -13.86 19.11 -7.24
CA SER A 137 -13.07 20.11 -7.94
C SER A 137 -11.86 20.43 -7.06
N GLY A 138 -10.67 19.96 -7.44
CA GLY A 138 -9.48 20.07 -6.59
C GLY A 138 -8.23 19.55 -7.29
N ASP A 139 -7.26 19.12 -6.49
CA ASP A 139 -6.01 18.57 -7.01
C ASP A 139 -6.11 17.08 -7.32
N GLY A 140 -6.95 16.34 -6.57
CA GLY A 140 -7.04 14.89 -6.75
C GLY A 140 -8.05 14.23 -5.82
N VAL A 141 -8.08 12.90 -5.91
CA VAL A 141 -8.84 12.01 -5.00
C VAL A 141 -7.97 10.81 -4.67
N ILE A 142 -7.86 10.50 -3.38
CA ILE A 142 -7.17 9.33 -2.84
C ILE A 142 -8.21 8.29 -2.45
N VAL A 143 -7.98 7.03 -2.82
CA VAL A 143 -8.67 5.88 -2.23
C VAL A 143 -7.67 5.11 -1.40
N SER A 144 -7.93 4.95 -0.12
CA SER A 144 -6.98 4.44 0.85
C SER A 144 -7.50 3.19 1.55
N SER A 145 -6.63 2.21 1.75
CA SER A 145 -6.84 1.07 2.63
C SER A 145 -6.77 1.49 4.11
N PRO A 146 -7.10 0.62 5.08
CA PRO A 146 -6.85 0.90 6.49
C PRO A 146 -5.37 1.19 6.78
N THR A 147 -4.45 0.47 6.15
CA THR A 147 -3.00 0.72 6.28
C THR A 147 -2.63 2.09 5.76
N GLY A 148 -3.11 2.45 4.57
CA GLY A 148 -2.84 3.75 3.93
C GLY A 148 -3.57 4.92 4.57
N SER A 149 -4.56 4.69 5.44
CA SER A 149 -5.28 5.76 6.13
C SER A 149 -4.36 6.65 6.98
N THR A 150 -3.20 6.14 7.38
CA THR A 150 -2.16 6.88 8.10
C THR A 150 -1.08 7.50 7.21
N ALA A 151 -1.17 7.29 5.88
CA ALA A 151 -0.24 7.82 4.88
C ALA A 151 -0.74 9.14 4.26
N TYR A 152 -0.79 9.25 2.93
CA TYR A 152 -1.15 10.50 2.26
C TYR A 152 -2.61 10.93 2.51
N SER A 153 -3.51 9.97 2.68
CA SER A 153 -4.91 10.24 3.07
C SER A 153 -4.99 11.05 4.36
N LEU A 154 -4.18 10.72 5.39
CA LEU A 154 -4.13 11.47 6.64
C LEU A 154 -3.72 12.92 6.42
N SER A 155 -2.69 13.17 5.61
CA SER A 155 -2.21 14.52 5.28
C SER A 155 -3.28 15.37 4.57
N CYS A 156 -4.22 14.72 3.87
CA CYS A 156 -5.36 15.35 3.21
C CYS A 156 -6.63 15.43 4.09
N GLY A 157 -6.51 15.13 5.39
CA GLY A 157 -7.62 15.20 6.34
C GLY A 157 -8.52 13.97 6.37
N GLY A 158 -8.07 12.85 5.82
CA GLY A 158 -8.74 11.55 5.94
C GLY A 158 -8.73 11.03 7.38
N PRO A 159 -9.74 10.25 7.80
CA PRO A 159 -9.76 9.63 9.12
C PRO A 159 -8.75 8.49 9.21
N VAL A 160 -8.21 8.27 10.41
CA VAL A 160 -7.39 7.09 10.71
C VAL A 160 -8.31 5.89 10.89
N LEU A 161 -8.06 4.83 10.14
CA LEU A 161 -8.69 3.53 10.33
C LEU A 161 -7.72 2.60 11.09
N THR A 162 -8.25 1.81 11.99
CA THR A 162 -7.46 0.72 12.60
C THR A 162 -7.21 -0.37 11.56
N ARG A 163 -6.12 -1.10 11.71
CA ARG A 163 -5.64 -2.11 10.74
C ARG A 163 -6.68 -3.18 10.37
N ASN A 164 -7.56 -3.51 11.32
CA ASN A 164 -8.58 -4.55 11.16
C ASN A 164 -9.96 -3.99 10.76
N THR A 165 -10.04 -2.70 10.42
CA THR A 165 -11.30 -2.08 10.00
C THR A 165 -11.64 -2.55 8.58
N ASP A 166 -12.83 -3.13 8.39
CA ASP A 166 -13.33 -3.54 7.06
C ASP A 166 -13.92 -2.33 6.31
N ALA A 167 -13.06 -1.35 6.02
CA ALA A 167 -13.44 -0.13 5.32
C ALA A 167 -12.29 0.42 4.48
N LEU A 168 -12.63 1.23 3.49
CA LEU A 168 -11.72 2.08 2.73
C LEU A 168 -12.10 3.56 2.94
N VAL A 169 -11.19 4.45 2.62
CA VAL A 169 -11.42 5.91 2.69
C VAL A 169 -11.24 6.52 1.32
N VAL A 170 -12.20 7.34 0.90
CA VAL A 170 -12.09 8.20 -0.28
C VAL A 170 -11.86 9.61 0.21
N THR A 171 -10.67 10.16 -0.03
CA THR A 171 -10.22 11.45 0.49
C THR A 171 -9.96 12.44 -0.65
N PRO A 172 -10.68 13.57 -0.70
CA PRO A 172 -10.39 14.65 -1.63
C PRO A 172 -9.03 15.32 -1.33
N VAL A 173 -8.27 15.66 -2.37
CA VAL A 173 -7.00 16.40 -2.25
C VAL A 173 -7.23 17.85 -2.62
N CYS A 174 -7.01 18.77 -1.68
CA CYS A 174 -7.18 20.21 -1.85
C CYS A 174 -8.52 20.61 -2.53
N PRO A 175 -9.67 20.12 -2.07
CA PRO A 175 -10.94 20.45 -2.72
C PRO A 175 -11.28 21.94 -2.54
N HIS A 176 -11.73 22.59 -3.62
CA HIS A 176 -12.20 23.97 -3.58
C HIS A 176 -13.55 24.08 -2.86
N ASN A 177 -14.35 23.01 -2.86
CA ASN A 177 -15.59 22.95 -2.12
C ASN A 177 -15.29 22.64 -0.64
N LEU A 178 -15.47 23.63 0.22
CA LEU A 178 -15.20 23.55 1.66
C LEU A 178 -16.12 22.55 2.41
N HIS A 179 -17.22 22.13 1.81
CA HIS A 179 -18.13 21.12 2.40
C HIS A 179 -17.75 19.68 2.03
N MET A 180 -16.84 19.51 1.07
CA MET A 180 -16.38 18.18 0.71
C MET A 180 -15.63 17.54 1.86
N ARG A 181 -15.97 16.31 2.19
CA ARG A 181 -15.37 15.55 3.30
C ARG A 181 -14.93 14.18 2.81
N PRO A 182 -13.90 13.60 3.43
CA PRO A 182 -13.58 12.21 3.22
C PRO A 182 -14.79 11.30 3.53
N VAL A 183 -14.92 10.26 2.72
CA VAL A 183 -16.00 9.27 2.85
C VAL A 183 -15.39 7.94 3.24
N VAL A 184 -15.93 7.30 4.26
CA VAL A 184 -15.60 5.92 4.66
C VAL A 184 -16.65 4.99 4.06
N ALA A 185 -16.20 3.98 3.34
CA ALA A 185 -17.06 2.98 2.71
C ALA A 185 -16.60 1.55 3.08
N PRO A 186 -17.46 0.53 2.96
CA PRO A 186 -17.04 -0.86 3.15
C PRO A 186 -15.85 -1.20 2.26
N PHE A 187 -14.89 -1.99 2.75
CA PHE A 187 -13.66 -2.27 1.99
C PHE A 187 -13.92 -2.97 0.65
N ARG A 188 -14.99 -3.76 0.56
CA ARG A 188 -15.42 -4.45 -0.66
C ARG A 188 -16.09 -3.56 -1.70
N SER A 189 -16.35 -2.28 -1.37
CA SER A 189 -16.99 -1.35 -2.31
C SER A 189 -16.12 -1.09 -3.53
N ARG A 190 -16.77 -0.96 -4.67
CA ARG A 190 -16.14 -0.56 -5.92
C ARG A 190 -16.12 0.96 -6.02
N VAL A 191 -14.93 1.54 -6.01
CA VAL A 191 -14.72 2.98 -6.23
C VAL A 191 -14.26 3.19 -7.68
N GLU A 192 -14.98 4.03 -8.41
CA GLU A 192 -14.61 4.46 -9.76
C GLU A 192 -14.32 5.96 -9.74
N LEU A 193 -13.15 6.31 -10.24
CA LEU A 193 -12.72 7.70 -10.39
C LEU A 193 -12.52 7.99 -11.87
N TYR A 194 -13.12 9.07 -12.37
CA TYR A 194 -12.91 9.51 -13.74
C TYR A 194 -12.94 11.02 -13.84
N SER A 195 -12.28 11.57 -14.84
CA SER A 195 -12.20 13.01 -15.10
C SER A 195 -12.06 13.26 -16.59
N ASP A 196 -12.70 14.34 -17.08
CA ASP A 196 -12.47 14.86 -18.44
C ASP A 196 -11.22 15.72 -18.51
N ASP A 197 -10.69 16.16 -17.36
CA ASP A 197 -9.46 16.91 -17.26
C ASP A 197 -8.23 15.97 -17.31
N PRO A 198 -7.07 16.45 -17.78
CA PRO A 198 -5.84 15.67 -17.80
C PRO A 198 -5.41 15.28 -16.37
N CYS A 199 -5.49 14.00 -16.05
CA CYS A 199 -5.11 13.42 -14.76
C CYS A 199 -4.05 12.32 -14.92
N VAL A 200 -3.37 12.01 -13.82
CA VAL A 200 -2.45 10.88 -13.68
C VAL A 200 -2.97 9.99 -12.57
N ALA A 201 -3.01 8.69 -12.81
CA ALA A 201 -3.31 7.70 -11.79
C ALA A 201 -2.01 7.08 -11.27
N VAL A 202 -1.93 6.92 -9.95
CA VAL A 202 -0.80 6.31 -9.23
C VAL A 202 -1.35 5.34 -8.18
N ALA A 203 -0.70 4.18 -8.05
CA ALA A 203 -1.03 3.19 -7.02
C ALA A 203 0.24 2.51 -6.46
#